data_68c2e6cdb274c8ba6bd31c797c8cb94b
#
_entry.id   68c2e6cdb274c8ba6bd31c797c8cb94b
#
_cell.length_a   1.000
_cell.length_b   1.000
_cell.length_c   1.000
_cell.angle_alpha   90.00
_cell.angle_beta   90.00
_cell.angle_gamma   90.00
#
_symmetry.space_group_name_H-M   'P 1'
#
loop_
_entity.id
_entity.type
_entity.pdbx_description
1 polymer ?
#
loop_
_entity_poly.entity_id
_entity_poly.type
_entity_poly.pdbx_seq_one_letter_code
_entity_poly.pdbx_strand_id
1 'polypeptide(L)'
;VKILSVSDKVIPFLYSPEILEKIHDVDLVIACGDLPYYYQEYIIKKLRVPLFFVRGNHDPVVEYDANGERKAPRGGKDLHRRVVYQDELILAGVEGCNRYNRQGNFQYTTAEMWMNVFRLVPELLINRLLYGRALDIFVTHAAPLGIHDKPDWTHRGIKAFNWLIRVFKPKYHFHGHNHVYKLDTITETQVGETLVINTYGYKVKDLEL
;
A
#
# COMPACT_ATOMS: atom_id res chain seq x y z
N VAL A 1 0.73 17.31 -1.93
CA VAL A 1 -0.40 16.41 -1.64
C VAL A 1 -0.15 15.73 -0.31
N LYS A 2 -1.11 15.82 0.60
CA LYS A 2 -0.98 15.25 1.94
C LYS A 2 -1.68 13.90 2.04
N ILE A 3 -0.96 12.87 2.44
CA ILE A 3 -1.45 11.49 2.47
C ILE A 3 -1.48 10.96 3.91
N LEU A 4 -2.59 10.32 4.29
CA LEU A 4 -2.64 9.42 5.43
C LEU A 4 -2.42 7.98 4.92
N SER A 5 -1.32 7.34 5.31
CA SER A 5 -1.11 5.91 5.06
C SER A 5 -1.35 5.09 6.33
N VAL A 6 -1.95 3.89 6.18
CA VAL A 6 -2.28 2.97 7.28
C VAL A 6 -1.94 1.53 6.89
N SER A 7 -1.48 0.71 7.86
CA SER A 7 -1.18 -0.71 7.64
C SER A 7 -1.08 -1.49 8.96
N ASP A 8 -1.42 -2.78 8.94
CA ASP A 8 -1.14 -3.83 9.94
C ASP A 8 -1.70 -3.62 11.36
N LYS A 9 -2.02 -2.40 11.74
CA LYS A 9 -2.47 -2.10 13.11
C LYS A 9 -3.60 -1.10 13.12
N VAL A 10 -4.71 -1.47 13.75
CA VAL A 10 -5.79 -0.53 14.07
C VAL A 10 -5.31 0.47 15.13
N ILE A 11 -5.33 1.74 14.80
CA ILE A 11 -4.95 2.84 15.69
C ILE A 11 -6.22 3.42 16.31
N PRO A 12 -6.37 3.39 17.65
CA PRO A 12 -7.64 3.74 18.30
C PRO A 12 -8.17 5.12 17.94
N PHE A 13 -7.34 6.16 17.91
CA PHE A 13 -7.82 7.50 17.60
C PHE A 13 -8.26 7.67 16.13
N LEU A 14 -7.69 6.90 15.20
CA LEU A 14 -8.15 6.88 13.80
C LEU A 14 -9.52 6.20 13.63
N TYR A 15 -9.93 5.39 14.62
CA TYR A 15 -11.26 4.76 14.69
C TYR A 15 -12.15 5.42 15.76
N SER A 16 -12.00 6.71 15.95
CA SER A 16 -12.78 7.52 16.90
C SER A 16 -13.04 8.92 16.33
N PRO A 17 -13.91 9.74 16.95
CA PRO A 17 -14.09 11.13 16.56
C PRO A 17 -12.81 11.98 16.60
N GLU A 18 -11.82 11.60 17.43
CA GLU A 18 -10.53 12.27 17.54
C GLU A 18 -9.73 12.35 16.23
N ILE A 19 -10.07 11.51 15.24
CA ILE A 19 -9.43 11.58 13.92
C ILE A 19 -9.54 12.98 13.30
N LEU A 20 -10.67 13.67 13.49
CA LEU A 20 -10.91 15.02 12.97
C LEU A 20 -10.09 16.10 13.72
N GLU A 21 -9.66 15.79 14.93
CA GLU A 21 -8.85 16.70 15.76
C GLU A 21 -7.34 16.53 15.50
N LYS A 22 -6.93 15.32 15.04
CA LYS A 22 -5.50 14.96 14.91
C LYS A 22 -5.04 14.87 13.44
N ILE A 23 -5.95 14.64 12.52
CA ILE A 23 -5.65 14.49 11.10
C ILE A 23 -6.36 15.60 10.31
N HIS A 24 -5.58 16.53 9.78
CA HIS A 24 -6.08 17.68 9.05
C HIS A 24 -5.52 17.74 7.63
N ASP A 25 -6.35 18.25 6.70
CA ASP A 25 -5.94 18.60 5.33
C ASP A 25 -5.32 17.43 4.56
N VAL A 26 -5.84 16.22 4.77
CA VAL A 26 -5.43 15.03 4.04
C VAL A 26 -6.22 14.95 2.74
N ASP A 27 -5.53 14.76 1.61
CA ASP A 27 -6.12 14.68 0.28
C ASP A 27 -6.57 13.27 -0.08
N LEU A 28 -5.88 12.24 0.43
CA LEU A 28 -6.22 10.84 0.19
C LEU A 28 -5.69 9.90 1.29
N VAL A 29 -6.25 8.69 1.34
CA VAL A 29 -5.80 7.61 2.23
C VAL A 29 -5.21 6.47 1.40
N ILE A 30 -4.06 5.94 1.85
CA ILE A 30 -3.44 4.71 1.33
C ILE A 30 -3.51 3.64 2.42
N ALA A 31 -4.06 2.46 2.11
CA ALA A 31 -4.02 1.30 2.99
C ALA A 31 -3.12 0.20 2.40
N CYS A 32 -2.07 -0.17 3.15
CA CYS A 32 -1.07 -1.15 2.70
C CYS A 32 -1.37 -2.59 3.17
N GLY A 33 -2.62 -2.90 3.51
CA GLY A 33 -3.08 -4.25 3.87
C GLY A 33 -3.07 -4.57 5.36
N ASP A 34 -3.58 -5.75 5.67
CA ASP A 34 -3.75 -6.32 7.02
C ASP A 34 -4.56 -5.41 7.96
N LEU A 35 -5.66 -4.87 7.43
CA LEU A 35 -6.59 -4.00 8.15
C LEU A 35 -8.05 -4.38 7.89
N PRO A 36 -8.90 -4.43 8.93
CA PRO A 36 -10.33 -4.67 8.75
C PRO A 36 -10.96 -3.65 7.80
N TYR A 37 -11.88 -4.08 6.93
CA TYR A 37 -12.53 -3.17 5.98
C TYR A 37 -13.34 -2.09 6.68
N TYR A 38 -14.01 -2.41 7.81
CA TYR A 38 -14.77 -1.41 8.58
C TYR A 38 -13.90 -0.25 9.09
N TYR A 39 -12.63 -0.53 9.42
CA TYR A 39 -11.69 0.48 9.88
C TYR A 39 -11.33 1.47 8.76
N GLN A 40 -11.03 0.94 7.58
CA GLN A 40 -10.72 1.73 6.39
C GLN A 40 -11.93 2.58 5.98
N GLU A 41 -13.13 1.98 5.97
CA GLU A 41 -14.39 2.67 5.67
C GLU A 41 -14.70 3.80 6.65
N TYR A 42 -14.43 3.60 7.95
CA TYR A 42 -14.60 4.62 8.97
C TYR A 42 -13.71 5.83 8.70
N ILE A 43 -12.41 5.61 8.43
CA ILE A 43 -11.44 6.67 8.16
C ILE A 43 -11.92 7.55 7.00
N ILE A 44 -12.22 6.95 5.84
CA ILE A 44 -12.60 7.73 4.66
C ILE A 44 -13.96 8.41 4.80
N LYS A 45 -14.88 7.81 5.53
CA LYS A 45 -16.16 8.43 5.86
C LYS A 45 -15.99 9.69 6.74
N LYS A 46 -15.04 9.65 7.68
CA LYS A 46 -14.76 10.78 8.57
C LYS A 46 -13.99 11.89 7.85
N LEU A 47 -12.92 11.54 7.14
CA LEU A 47 -12.08 12.50 6.43
C LEU A 47 -12.69 12.98 5.09
N ARG A 48 -13.63 12.23 4.51
CA ARG A 48 -14.29 12.51 3.21
C ARG A 48 -13.30 12.58 2.04
N VAL A 49 -12.33 11.70 2.02
CA VAL A 49 -11.27 11.62 1.03
C VAL A 49 -11.24 10.24 0.35
N PRO A 50 -10.69 10.11 -0.87
CA PRO A 50 -10.57 8.81 -1.54
C PRO A 50 -9.62 7.86 -0.80
N LEU A 51 -9.91 6.55 -0.90
CA LEU A 51 -9.08 5.46 -0.40
C LEU A 51 -8.52 4.66 -1.56
N PHE A 52 -7.21 4.42 -1.53
CA PHE A 52 -6.51 3.48 -2.39
C PHE A 52 -5.90 2.39 -1.53
N PHE A 53 -6.10 1.12 -1.89
CA PHE A 53 -5.65 0.04 -1.04
C PHE A 53 -5.05 -1.13 -1.82
N VAL A 54 -4.24 -1.91 -1.12
CA VAL A 54 -3.88 -3.29 -1.45
C VAL A 54 -4.20 -4.17 -0.26
N ARG A 55 -4.45 -5.47 -0.50
CA ARG A 55 -4.68 -6.42 0.59
C ARG A 55 -3.37 -6.98 1.11
N GLY A 56 -3.33 -7.27 2.40
CA GLY A 56 -2.26 -8.04 3.03
C GLY A 56 -2.61 -9.52 3.13
N ASN A 57 -1.70 -10.30 3.68
CA ASN A 57 -1.87 -11.75 3.77
C ASN A 57 -2.79 -12.20 4.91
N HIS A 58 -3.19 -11.31 5.78
CA HIS A 58 -4.19 -11.53 6.83
C HIS A 58 -5.55 -10.91 6.52
N ASP A 59 -5.68 -10.21 5.39
CA ASP A 59 -6.97 -9.67 4.98
C ASP A 59 -7.92 -10.81 4.58
N PRO A 60 -9.22 -10.69 4.89
CA PRO A 60 -10.21 -11.67 4.48
C PRO A 60 -10.47 -11.61 2.98
N VAL A 61 -10.68 -12.77 2.35
CA VAL A 61 -11.18 -12.82 0.96
C VAL A 61 -12.60 -12.28 0.89
N VAL A 62 -13.39 -12.56 1.92
CA VAL A 62 -14.79 -12.11 2.06
C VAL A 62 -15.03 -11.76 3.52
N GLU A 63 -15.62 -10.61 3.77
CA GLU A 63 -16.23 -10.25 5.05
C GLU A 63 -17.76 -10.21 4.92
N TYR A 64 -18.46 -10.49 6.04
CA TYR A 64 -19.90 -10.37 6.14
C TYR A 64 -20.27 -9.30 7.17
N ASP A 65 -21.19 -8.42 6.81
CA ASP A 65 -21.74 -7.41 7.71
C ASP A 65 -23.28 -7.34 7.56
N ALA A 66 -23.92 -6.37 8.22
CA ALA A 66 -25.37 -6.19 8.16
C ALA A 66 -25.91 -5.91 6.72
N ASN A 67 -25.04 -5.49 5.79
CA ASN A 67 -25.37 -5.22 4.40
C ASN A 67 -24.97 -6.35 3.45
N GLY A 68 -24.54 -7.51 3.98
CA GLY A 68 -24.18 -8.70 3.24
C GLY A 68 -22.68 -8.89 3.04
N GLU A 69 -22.32 -9.64 1.99
CA GLU A 69 -20.95 -9.98 1.62
C GLU A 69 -20.18 -8.79 1.04
N ARG A 70 -18.89 -8.67 1.41
CA ARG A 70 -17.97 -7.73 0.78
C ARG A 70 -16.56 -8.33 0.61
N LYS A 71 -15.91 -7.96 -0.48
CA LYS A 71 -14.54 -8.42 -0.86
C LYS A 71 -13.51 -7.31 -0.82
N ALA A 72 -13.94 -6.10 -0.45
CA ALA A 72 -13.13 -4.89 -0.39
C ALA A 72 -13.79 -3.86 0.54
N PRO A 73 -13.05 -2.88 1.07
CA PRO A 73 -13.65 -1.75 1.76
C PRO A 73 -14.54 -0.95 0.81
N ARG A 74 -15.78 -0.63 1.24
CA ARG A 74 -16.71 0.16 0.44
C ARG A 74 -16.16 1.57 0.24
N GLY A 75 -16.15 2.02 -1.03
CA GLY A 75 -15.59 3.32 -1.41
C GLY A 75 -14.07 3.31 -1.63
N GLY A 76 -13.40 2.19 -1.39
CA GLY A 76 -11.98 2.03 -1.70
C GLY A 76 -11.73 1.63 -3.17
N LYS A 77 -10.62 2.09 -3.73
CA LYS A 77 -10.10 1.69 -5.05
C LYS A 77 -8.96 0.70 -4.88
N ASP A 78 -9.16 -0.54 -5.35
CA ASP A 78 -8.15 -1.61 -5.32
C ASP A 78 -7.06 -1.33 -6.34
N LEU A 79 -5.81 -1.26 -5.88
CA LEU A 79 -4.63 -1.02 -6.71
C LEU A 79 -3.99 -2.32 -7.22
N HIS A 80 -4.40 -3.51 -6.75
CA HIS A 80 -3.73 -4.74 -7.15
C HIS A 80 -3.74 -4.97 -8.65
N ARG A 81 -2.56 -4.97 -9.28
CA ARG A 81 -2.36 -5.13 -10.75
C ARG A 81 -3.06 -4.06 -11.59
N ARG A 82 -3.25 -2.86 -11.02
CA ARG A 82 -3.92 -1.75 -11.69
C ARG A 82 -3.08 -0.49 -11.56
N VAL A 83 -3.16 0.33 -12.58
CA VAL A 83 -2.74 1.73 -12.53
C VAL A 83 -4.00 2.58 -12.40
N VAL A 84 -4.01 3.49 -11.45
CA VAL A 84 -5.17 4.33 -11.15
C VAL A 84 -4.74 5.78 -11.16
N TYR A 85 -5.56 6.61 -11.76
CA TYR A 85 -5.36 8.05 -11.83
C TYR A 85 -6.28 8.73 -10.82
N GLN A 86 -5.71 9.61 -10.02
CA GLN A 86 -6.45 10.44 -9.09
C GLN A 86 -5.89 11.85 -9.13
N ASP A 87 -6.70 12.79 -9.66
CA ASP A 87 -6.25 14.15 -9.96
C ASP A 87 -4.99 14.10 -10.85
N GLU A 88 -3.89 14.66 -10.42
CA GLU A 88 -2.62 14.59 -11.16
C GLU A 88 -1.73 13.38 -10.78
N LEU A 89 -2.19 12.51 -9.85
CA LEU A 89 -1.42 11.39 -9.36
C LEU A 89 -1.62 10.13 -10.19
N ILE A 90 -0.53 9.41 -10.42
CA ILE A 90 -0.53 8.06 -10.98
C ILE A 90 -0.15 7.09 -9.86
N LEU A 91 -1.10 6.23 -9.46
CA LEU A 91 -0.91 5.22 -8.42
C LEU A 91 -0.96 3.82 -9.02
N ALA A 92 -0.14 2.90 -8.51
CA ALA A 92 -0.25 1.47 -8.82
C ALA A 92 0.07 0.64 -7.59
N GLY A 93 -0.38 -0.63 -7.58
CA GLY A 93 -0.10 -1.47 -6.42
C GLY A 93 -0.02 -2.96 -6.72
N VAL A 94 0.56 -3.67 -5.75
CA VAL A 94 0.62 -5.14 -5.69
C VAL A 94 0.34 -5.60 -4.27
N GLU A 95 -0.67 -6.44 -4.09
CA GLU A 95 -1.07 -6.98 -2.80
C GLU A 95 -0.20 -8.14 -2.33
N GLY A 96 -0.33 -8.49 -1.05
CA GLY A 96 0.14 -9.72 -0.45
C GLY A 96 1.66 -9.82 -0.24
N CYS A 97 2.12 -11.03 0.08
CA CYS A 97 3.51 -11.31 0.43
C CYS A 97 4.00 -12.63 -0.18
N ASN A 98 5.23 -13.04 0.16
CA ASN A 98 5.76 -14.36 -0.20
C ASN A 98 4.89 -15.48 0.39
N ARG A 99 4.66 -16.53 -0.41
CA ARG A 99 3.90 -17.70 0.04
C ARG A 99 4.71 -18.52 1.04
N TYR A 100 4.25 -18.50 2.28
CA TYR A 100 4.76 -19.33 3.37
C TYR A 100 3.74 -20.37 3.85
N ASN A 101 2.46 -20.21 3.48
CA ASN A 101 1.38 -21.14 3.77
C ASN A 101 0.60 -21.45 2.48
N ARG A 102 0.42 -22.74 2.17
CA ARG A 102 -0.31 -23.17 0.95
C ARG A 102 -1.78 -22.77 0.95
N GLN A 103 -2.39 -22.62 2.11
CA GLN A 103 -3.79 -22.20 2.29
C GLN A 103 -3.95 -20.72 2.64
N GLY A 104 -2.84 -19.96 2.69
CA GLY A 104 -2.87 -18.54 3.02
C GLY A 104 -3.42 -17.69 1.87
N ASN A 105 -4.27 -16.71 2.23
CA ASN A 105 -4.79 -15.75 1.27
C ASN A 105 -3.70 -14.76 0.86
N PHE A 106 -3.79 -14.22 -0.35
CA PHE A 106 -2.91 -13.16 -0.87
C PHE A 106 -1.41 -13.45 -0.66
N GLN A 107 -1.03 -14.72 -0.81
CA GLN A 107 0.35 -15.19 -0.74
C GLN A 107 0.77 -15.74 -2.09
N TYR A 108 1.87 -15.24 -2.62
CA TYR A 108 2.31 -15.47 -3.98
C TYR A 108 3.70 -16.09 -4.01
N THR A 109 3.92 -17.01 -4.95
CA THR A 109 5.27 -17.48 -5.28
C THR A 109 6.07 -16.35 -5.91
N THR A 110 7.39 -16.50 -5.95
CA THR A 110 8.27 -15.53 -6.62
C THR A 110 7.84 -15.28 -8.08
N ALA A 111 7.47 -16.33 -8.82
CA ALA A 111 7.02 -16.19 -10.21
C ALA A 111 5.69 -15.42 -10.31
N GLU A 112 4.74 -15.70 -9.44
CA GLU A 112 3.46 -14.97 -9.38
C GLU A 112 3.65 -13.50 -9.02
N MET A 113 4.59 -13.18 -8.10
CA MET A 113 4.92 -11.78 -7.78
C MET A 113 5.51 -11.06 -8.98
N TRP A 114 6.41 -11.69 -9.75
CA TRP A 114 6.90 -11.12 -10.99
C TRP A 114 5.78 -10.89 -12.01
N MET A 115 4.86 -11.85 -12.17
CA MET A 115 3.69 -11.67 -13.04
C MET A 115 2.79 -10.52 -12.58
N ASN A 116 2.59 -10.35 -11.27
CA ASN A 116 1.79 -9.26 -10.73
C ASN A 116 2.41 -7.90 -11.10
N VAL A 117 3.72 -7.76 -10.96
CA VAL A 117 4.45 -6.55 -11.34
C VAL A 117 4.43 -6.33 -12.85
N PHE A 118 4.66 -7.37 -13.66
CA PHE A 118 4.68 -7.26 -15.11
C PHE A 118 3.31 -6.86 -15.71
N ARG A 119 2.21 -7.15 -15.04
CA ARG A 119 0.88 -6.68 -15.48
C ARG A 119 0.72 -5.17 -15.45
N LEU A 120 1.50 -4.45 -14.64
CA LEU A 120 1.51 -2.99 -14.60
C LEU A 120 2.31 -2.38 -15.76
N VAL A 121 3.29 -3.11 -16.29
CA VAL A 121 4.31 -2.59 -17.21
C VAL A 121 3.75 -1.92 -18.47
N PRO A 122 2.77 -2.49 -19.19
CA PRO A 122 2.26 -1.86 -20.41
C PRO A 122 1.74 -0.43 -20.15
N GLU A 123 0.95 -0.26 -19.10
CA GLU A 123 0.36 1.04 -18.76
C GLU A 123 1.41 2.01 -18.22
N LEU A 124 2.38 1.53 -17.43
CA LEU A 124 3.50 2.36 -16.97
C LEU A 124 4.38 2.86 -18.13
N LEU A 125 4.57 2.08 -19.18
CA LEU A 125 5.30 2.52 -20.40
C LEU A 125 4.50 3.55 -21.17
N ILE A 126 3.18 3.36 -21.31
CA ILE A 126 2.28 4.33 -21.93
C ILE A 126 2.32 5.65 -21.16
N ASN A 127 2.25 5.62 -19.84
CA ASN A 127 2.32 6.82 -19.00
C ASN A 127 3.63 7.56 -19.18
N ARG A 128 4.75 6.84 -19.21
CA ARG A 128 6.07 7.46 -19.47
C ARG A 128 6.10 8.19 -20.80
N LEU A 129 5.48 7.61 -21.83
CA LEU A 129 5.42 8.22 -23.16
C LEU A 129 4.50 9.44 -23.18
N LEU A 130 3.34 9.37 -22.55
CA LEU A 130 2.32 10.43 -22.59
C LEU A 130 2.58 11.57 -21.61
N TYR A 131 3.09 11.25 -20.40
CA TYR A 131 3.19 12.21 -19.28
C TYR A 131 4.64 12.50 -18.88
N GLY A 132 5.64 11.88 -19.53
CA GLY A 132 7.06 11.99 -19.15
C GLY A 132 7.42 11.25 -17.85
N ARG A 133 6.43 10.69 -17.13
CA ARG A 133 6.60 9.91 -15.89
C ARG A 133 5.71 8.68 -15.93
N ALA A 134 6.17 7.60 -15.32
CA ALA A 134 5.44 6.32 -15.36
C ALA A 134 4.47 6.15 -14.19
N LEU A 135 4.89 6.57 -12.99
CA LEU A 135 4.23 6.29 -11.72
C LEU A 135 4.71 7.30 -10.67
N ASP A 136 3.80 7.82 -9.87
CA ASP A 136 4.14 8.69 -8.74
C ASP A 136 4.19 7.91 -7.43
N ILE A 137 3.20 7.04 -7.19
CA ILE A 137 3.06 6.29 -5.95
C ILE A 137 2.90 4.80 -6.23
N PHE A 138 3.83 3.99 -5.70
CA PHE A 138 3.72 2.54 -5.69
C PHE A 138 3.27 2.07 -4.29
N VAL A 139 2.25 1.23 -4.23
CA VAL A 139 1.68 0.72 -2.98
C VAL A 139 1.77 -0.79 -2.96
N THR A 140 2.38 -1.35 -1.92
CA THR A 140 2.44 -2.80 -1.73
C THR A 140 2.14 -3.18 -0.29
N HIS A 141 1.81 -4.46 -0.04
CA HIS A 141 1.79 -4.94 1.33
C HIS A 141 3.20 -5.32 1.79
N ALA A 142 3.88 -6.24 1.09
CA ALA A 142 5.25 -6.61 1.43
C ALA A 142 6.27 -5.54 1.04
N ALA A 143 7.42 -5.54 1.72
CA ALA A 143 8.55 -4.66 1.46
C ALA A 143 9.34 -5.04 0.18
N PRO A 144 10.15 -4.15 -0.40
CA PRO A 144 11.19 -4.52 -1.35
C PRO A 144 12.31 -5.32 -0.66
N LEU A 145 12.96 -6.21 -1.40
CA LEU A 145 14.04 -7.05 -0.86
C LEU A 145 15.23 -6.19 -0.38
N GLY A 146 15.68 -6.41 0.84
CA GLY A 146 16.81 -5.70 1.46
C GLY A 146 16.48 -4.30 1.97
N ILE A 147 15.20 -3.89 1.96
CA ILE A 147 14.75 -2.58 2.44
C ILE A 147 13.56 -2.79 3.38
N HIS A 148 13.74 -2.48 4.68
CA HIS A 148 12.77 -2.68 5.74
C HIS A 148 12.26 -4.14 5.88
N ASP A 149 12.91 -5.11 5.24
CA ASP A 149 12.56 -6.51 5.29
C ASP A 149 13.30 -7.27 6.41
N LYS A 150 12.98 -8.56 6.59
CA LYS A 150 13.62 -9.42 7.56
C LYS A 150 14.19 -10.66 6.86
N PRO A 151 15.17 -11.35 7.47
CA PRO A 151 15.83 -12.50 6.84
C PRO A 151 14.93 -13.75 6.77
N ASP A 152 13.90 -13.85 7.59
CA ASP A 152 12.97 -14.98 7.56
C ASP A 152 12.07 -14.94 6.31
N TRP A 153 11.66 -16.13 5.84
CA TRP A 153 10.93 -16.26 4.57
C TRP A 153 9.61 -15.49 4.53
N THR A 154 8.89 -15.43 5.65
CA THR A 154 7.59 -14.74 5.74
C THR A 154 7.71 -13.24 5.52
N HIS A 155 8.70 -12.62 6.16
CA HIS A 155 8.92 -11.16 6.14
C HIS A 155 9.98 -10.71 5.13
N ARG A 156 10.52 -11.66 4.34
CA ARG A 156 11.50 -11.35 3.31
C ARG A 156 10.87 -10.52 2.20
N GLY A 157 11.56 -9.47 1.80
CA GLY A 157 11.11 -8.55 0.76
C GLY A 157 11.04 -9.17 -0.64
N ILE A 158 10.39 -8.47 -1.55
CA ILE A 158 10.06 -8.92 -2.91
C ILE A 158 11.02 -8.30 -3.92
N LYS A 159 11.79 -9.15 -4.61
CA LYS A 159 12.79 -8.72 -5.61
C LYS A 159 12.16 -7.99 -6.81
N ALA A 160 10.95 -8.37 -7.21
CA ALA A 160 10.23 -7.73 -8.30
C ALA A 160 9.89 -6.26 -8.00
N PHE A 161 9.69 -5.89 -6.73
CA PHE A 161 9.47 -4.50 -6.32
C PHE A 161 10.72 -3.65 -6.48
N ASN A 162 11.91 -4.17 -6.13
CA ASN A 162 13.17 -3.48 -6.40
C ASN A 162 13.37 -3.19 -7.89
N TRP A 163 12.99 -4.15 -8.74
CA TRP A 163 13.07 -3.98 -10.19
C TRP A 163 12.14 -2.85 -10.66
N LEU A 164 10.86 -2.86 -10.22
CA LEU A 164 9.90 -1.81 -10.58
C LEU A 164 10.39 -0.44 -10.13
N ILE A 165 10.85 -0.31 -8.88
CA ILE A 165 11.38 0.94 -8.33
C ILE A 165 12.54 1.47 -9.19
N ARG A 166 13.50 0.61 -9.57
CA ARG A 166 14.66 1.02 -10.38
C ARG A 166 14.29 1.43 -11.80
N VAL A 167 13.33 0.73 -12.43
CA VAL A 167 12.96 0.92 -13.83
C VAL A 167 11.99 2.08 -14.00
N PHE A 168 10.97 2.17 -13.15
CA PHE A 168 9.88 3.13 -13.29
C PHE A 168 9.98 4.32 -12.35
N LYS A 169 10.84 4.24 -11.33
CA LYS A 169 11.22 5.34 -10.43
C LYS A 169 10.01 6.10 -9.86
N PRO A 170 9.04 5.41 -9.19
CA PRO A 170 8.00 6.13 -8.48
C PRO A 170 8.64 7.08 -7.46
N LYS A 171 8.06 8.24 -7.21
CA LYS A 171 8.58 9.16 -6.19
C LYS A 171 8.45 8.54 -4.78
N TYR A 172 7.38 7.81 -4.55
CA TYR A 172 7.08 7.20 -3.25
C TYR A 172 6.68 5.74 -3.40
N HIS A 173 7.12 4.91 -2.44
CA HIS A 173 6.68 3.54 -2.28
C HIS A 173 6.23 3.31 -0.84
N PHE A 174 4.93 3.11 -0.64
CA PHE A 174 4.35 2.77 0.65
C PHE A 174 4.17 1.26 0.79
N HIS A 175 4.56 0.70 1.94
CA HIS A 175 4.34 -0.71 2.25
C HIS A 175 4.05 -0.93 3.74
N GLY A 176 3.59 -2.13 4.11
CA GLY A 176 3.35 -2.60 5.47
C GLY A 176 4.11 -3.89 5.77
N HIS A 177 3.41 -4.88 6.32
CA HIS A 177 3.81 -6.25 6.60
C HIS A 177 4.93 -6.41 7.65
N ASN A 178 5.97 -5.62 7.60
CA ASN A 178 7.09 -5.70 8.53
C ASN A 178 6.85 -4.79 9.73
N HIS A 179 6.37 -5.42 10.82
CA HIS A 179 6.01 -4.72 12.04
C HIS A 179 7.22 -4.02 12.68
N VAL A 180 7.01 -2.80 13.11
CA VAL A 180 7.99 -1.93 13.76
C VAL A 180 7.66 -1.84 15.25
N TYR A 181 8.50 -2.43 16.09
CA TYR A 181 8.32 -2.44 17.54
C TYR A 181 9.31 -1.54 18.28
N LYS A 182 10.43 -1.18 17.65
CA LYS A 182 11.47 -0.35 18.24
C LYS A 182 11.40 1.06 17.66
N LEU A 183 11.58 2.06 18.49
CA LEU A 183 11.53 3.49 18.11
C LEU A 183 12.66 3.89 17.15
N ASP A 184 13.80 3.19 17.21
CA ASP A 184 14.99 3.44 16.39
C ASP A 184 14.99 2.69 15.06
N THR A 185 13.90 1.96 14.74
CA THR A 185 13.79 1.24 13.48
C THR A 185 13.67 2.22 12.31
N ILE A 186 14.52 2.02 11.29
CA ILE A 186 14.44 2.78 10.04
C ILE A 186 13.15 2.39 9.31
N THR A 187 12.28 3.37 9.10
CA THR A 187 10.99 3.19 8.41
C THR A 187 10.91 3.98 7.11
N GLU A 188 11.93 4.75 6.78
CA GLU A 188 12.03 5.53 5.55
C GLU A 188 13.43 5.39 4.97
N THR A 189 13.53 4.99 3.72
CA THR A 189 14.82 4.78 3.04
C THR A 189 14.75 5.32 1.62
N GLN A 190 15.70 6.19 1.25
CA GLN A 190 15.83 6.69 -0.11
C GLN A 190 16.51 5.64 -1.00
N VAL A 191 15.88 5.26 -2.11
CA VAL A 191 16.38 4.31 -3.10
C VAL A 191 16.38 4.96 -4.48
N GLY A 192 17.48 5.54 -4.87
CA GLY A 192 17.54 6.39 -6.06
C GLY A 192 16.59 7.57 -5.92
N GLU A 193 15.62 7.69 -6.82
CA GLU A 193 14.61 8.76 -6.80
C GLU A 193 13.38 8.42 -5.93
N THR A 194 13.27 7.19 -5.42
CA THR A 194 12.11 6.70 -4.67
C THR A 194 12.34 6.76 -3.17
N LEU A 195 11.46 7.42 -2.42
CA LEU A 195 11.39 7.28 -0.97
C LEU A 195 10.50 6.07 -0.62
N VAL A 196 11.11 5.03 -0.05
CA VAL A 196 10.42 3.83 0.45
C VAL A 196 10.00 4.05 1.89
N ILE A 197 8.73 3.80 2.21
CA ILE A 197 8.10 4.11 3.49
C ILE A 197 7.39 2.87 4.05
N ASN A 198 7.83 2.40 5.21
CA ASN A 198 7.09 1.41 5.99
C ASN A 198 6.01 2.13 6.81
N THR A 199 4.77 1.79 6.55
CA THR A 199 3.59 2.46 7.12
C THR A 199 3.13 1.86 8.45
N TYR A 200 3.73 0.79 8.97
CA TYR A 200 3.22 0.08 10.16
C TYR A 200 2.50 1.00 11.17
N GLY A 201 1.19 0.73 11.41
CA GLY A 201 0.29 1.62 12.13
C GLY A 201 -0.26 2.72 11.23
N TYR A 202 0.33 3.91 11.27
CA TYR A 202 -0.03 5.01 10.38
C TYR A 202 1.12 5.99 10.15
N LYS A 203 1.06 6.72 9.04
CA LYS A 203 1.90 7.89 8.78
C LYS A 203 1.11 8.96 8.05
N VAL A 204 1.42 10.22 8.36
CA VAL A 204 0.96 11.38 7.60
C VAL A 204 2.17 11.97 6.88
N LYS A 205 2.07 12.15 5.57
CA LYS A 205 3.16 12.65 4.72
C LYS A 205 2.66 13.72 3.77
N ASP A 206 3.37 14.84 3.75
CA ASP A 206 3.27 15.81 2.66
C ASP A 206 4.18 15.37 1.52
N LEU A 207 3.60 15.12 0.34
CA LEU A 207 4.33 14.67 -0.84
C LEU A 207 4.66 15.86 -1.76
N GLU A 208 5.92 16.00 -2.11
CA GLU A 208 6.40 16.87 -3.18
C GLU A 208 6.34 16.11 -4.51
N LEU A 209 5.52 16.56 -5.43
CA LEU A 209 5.24 15.88 -6.71
C LEU A 209 5.87 16.60 -7.89
#